data_f9b74d9fb9e4b7d72decf9dbddb294b0
#
_entry.id   f9b74d9fb9e4b7d72decf9dbddb294b0
#
_cell.length_a   1.000
_cell.length_b   1.000
_cell.length_c   1.000
_cell.angle_alpha   90.00
_cell.angle_beta   90.00
_cell.angle_gamma   90.00
#
_symmetry.space_group_name_H-M   'P 1'
#
loop_
_entity.id
_entity.type
_entity.pdbx_description
1 polymer ?
#
loop_
_entity_poly.entity_id
_entity_poly.type
_entity_poly.pdbx_seq_one_letter_code
_entity_poly.pdbx_strand_id
1 'polypeptide(L)'
;MTIRIIWMPKYLSDLRDEGIIKHIGLTNFDTERMQIILDSGLQIVSNQVQYSIIDRRPEVKMIPFCIEHNISLLIYGSLCGGLMSEHYLGRIQPTTTELNTLSLRKYKQMIDAWSGWNLFQELLSTLKRIAQKHNVSIANVATRYILAKTAVAGVIIGVRLGIVDHINDNVQVFNFCLDKSDCDAIDAVCTKSNDLFEIIGDCGDEYR
;
A
#
# COMPACT_ATOMS: atom_id res chain seq x y z
N MET A 1 -23.35 6.85 -13.56
CA MET A 1 -22.38 6.31 -12.56
C MET A 1 -22.49 7.00 -11.19
N THR A 2 -22.69 8.30 -11.14
CA THR A 2 -22.78 9.12 -9.91
C THR A 2 -23.92 8.68 -8.95
N ILE A 3 -25.08 8.28 -9.46
CA ILE A 3 -26.24 7.89 -8.65
C ILE A 3 -25.94 6.65 -7.76
N ARG A 4 -25.24 5.63 -8.27
CA ARG A 4 -24.88 4.43 -7.47
C ARG A 4 -23.91 4.74 -6.32
N ILE A 5 -23.07 5.73 -6.46
CA ILE A 5 -22.09 6.13 -5.43
C ILE A 5 -22.79 6.75 -4.23
N ILE A 6 -23.97 7.37 -4.39
CA ILE A 6 -24.70 8.05 -3.33
C ILE A 6 -25.69 7.11 -2.59
N TRP A 7 -26.32 6.16 -3.28
CA TRP A 7 -27.35 5.32 -2.69
C TRP A 7 -26.82 4.27 -1.71
N MET A 8 -25.71 3.61 -2.03
CA MET A 8 -25.12 2.59 -1.15
C MET A 8 -24.61 3.18 0.18
N PRO A 9 -23.92 4.33 0.17
CA PRO A 9 -23.57 5.04 1.41
C PRO A 9 -24.76 5.41 2.28
N LYS A 10 -25.90 5.78 1.70
CA LYS A 10 -27.11 6.13 2.45
C LYS A 10 -27.63 4.94 3.26
N TYR A 11 -27.74 3.75 2.68
CA TYR A 11 -28.17 2.56 3.43
C TYR A 11 -27.21 2.20 4.57
N LEU A 12 -25.90 2.40 4.37
CA LEU A 12 -24.93 2.20 5.44
C LEU A 12 -25.07 3.24 6.55
N SER A 13 -25.43 4.48 6.20
CA SER A 13 -25.72 5.51 7.18
C SER A 13 -26.94 5.15 8.02
N ASP A 14 -28.00 4.68 7.39
CA ASP A 14 -29.23 4.23 8.10
C ASP A 14 -28.88 3.11 9.10
N LEU A 15 -28.10 2.10 8.69
CA LEU A 15 -27.64 1.03 9.57
C LEU A 15 -26.76 1.52 10.75
N ARG A 16 -25.93 2.55 10.51
CA ARG A 16 -25.15 3.17 11.57
C ARG A 16 -26.05 3.92 12.54
N ASP A 17 -27.00 4.67 12.04
CA ASP A 17 -27.93 5.48 12.85
C ASP A 17 -28.88 4.57 13.66
N GLU A 18 -29.19 3.37 13.17
CA GLU A 18 -29.86 2.29 13.88
C GLU A 18 -28.95 1.57 14.90
N GLY A 19 -27.65 1.88 14.94
CA GLY A 19 -26.67 1.26 15.84
C GLY A 19 -26.24 -0.17 15.47
N ILE A 20 -26.60 -0.64 14.27
CA ILE A 20 -26.24 -1.98 13.78
C ILE A 20 -24.74 -2.03 13.38
N ILE A 21 -24.22 -0.95 12.79
CA ILE A 21 -22.80 -0.78 12.50
C ILE A 21 -22.28 0.48 13.20
N LYS A 22 -20.98 0.51 13.52
CA LYS A 22 -20.37 1.65 14.21
C LYS A 22 -19.72 2.63 13.26
N HIS A 23 -19.00 2.11 12.28
CA HIS A 23 -18.15 2.89 11.39
C HIS A 23 -18.32 2.44 9.94
N ILE A 24 -18.13 3.38 9.01
CA ILE A 24 -18.18 3.13 7.58
C ILE A 24 -16.75 3.37 7.03
N GLY A 25 -16.21 2.40 6.32
CA GLY A 25 -14.95 2.48 5.61
C GLY A 25 -15.13 2.19 4.13
N LEU A 26 -14.20 2.67 3.33
CA LEU A 26 -14.17 2.50 1.89
C LEU A 26 -12.99 1.62 1.47
N THR A 27 -13.03 1.14 0.23
CA THR A 27 -11.92 0.41 -0.40
C THR A 27 -11.77 0.85 -1.85
N ASN A 28 -10.55 1.28 -2.22
CA ASN A 28 -10.19 1.71 -3.57
C ASN A 28 -11.04 2.87 -4.11
N PHE A 29 -11.41 3.80 -3.24
CA PHE A 29 -11.99 5.06 -3.66
C PHE A 29 -10.88 6.09 -3.90
N ASP A 30 -10.98 6.81 -5.00
CA ASP A 30 -10.16 8.00 -5.26
C ASP A 30 -10.68 9.21 -4.45
N THR A 31 -9.90 10.27 -4.44
CA THR A 31 -10.23 11.49 -3.69
C THR A 31 -11.49 12.17 -4.19
N GLU A 32 -11.75 12.18 -5.49
CA GLU A 32 -12.95 12.82 -6.08
C GLU A 32 -14.23 12.11 -5.63
N ARG A 33 -14.23 10.76 -5.65
CA ARG A 33 -15.38 9.97 -5.20
C ARG A 33 -15.58 10.05 -3.70
N MET A 34 -14.49 10.12 -2.93
CA MET A 34 -14.57 10.34 -1.50
C MET A 34 -15.18 11.71 -1.18
N GLN A 35 -14.80 12.77 -1.91
CA GLN A 35 -15.39 14.09 -1.75
C GLN A 35 -16.91 14.08 -1.99
N ILE A 36 -17.38 13.42 -3.06
CA ILE A 36 -18.82 13.27 -3.34
C ILE A 36 -19.56 12.60 -2.17
N ILE A 37 -18.94 11.61 -1.54
CA ILE A 37 -19.52 10.92 -0.37
C ILE A 37 -19.60 11.86 0.83
N LEU A 38 -18.54 12.58 1.12
CA LEU A 38 -18.50 13.55 2.22
C LEU A 38 -19.51 14.69 2.02
N ASP A 39 -19.63 15.20 0.80
CA ASP A 39 -20.59 16.25 0.44
C ASP A 39 -22.06 15.79 0.61
N SER A 40 -22.30 14.48 0.56
CA SER A 40 -23.62 13.91 0.86
C SER A 40 -23.95 13.86 2.37
N GLY A 41 -23.02 14.30 3.24
CA GLY A 41 -23.16 14.27 4.70
C GLY A 41 -22.76 12.95 5.35
N LEU A 42 -22.26 11.98 4.57
CA LEU A 42 -21.84 10.69 5.11
C LEU A 42 -20.43 10.79 5.72
N GLN A 43 -20.31 10.33 6.97
CA GLN A 43 -19.00 10.22 7.62
C GLN A 43 -18.37 8.87 7.32
N ILE A 44 -17.14 8.91 6.81
CA ILE A 44 -16.28 7.73 6.60
C ILE A 44 -15.04 7.84 7.48
N VAL A 45 -14.60 6.73 8.06
CA VAL A 45 -13.46 6.72 9.00
C VAL A 45 -12.19 6.16 8.37
N SER A 46 -12.29 5.42 7.27
CA SER A 46 -11.13 4.82 6.63
C SER A 46 -11.33 4.62 5.13
N ASN A 47 -10.21 4.58 4.39
CA ASN A 47 -10.16 4.08 3.04
C ASN A 47 -9.03 3.04 2.93
N GLN A 48 -9.33 1.86 2.40
CA GLN A 48 -8.33 0.82 2.17
C GLN A 48 -7.78 0.96 0.75
N VAL A 49 -6.48 1.25 0.61
CA VAL A 49 -5.83 1.52 -0.67
C VAL A 49 -4.51 0.77 -0.81
N GLN A 50 -4.10 0.57 -2.07
CA GLN A 50 -2.77 0.08 -2.36
C GLN A 50 -1.73 1.18 -2.10
N TYR A 51 -0.69 0.83 -1.33
CA TYR A 51 0.43 1.71 -1.07
C TYR A 51 1.68 0.88 -0.74
N SER A 52 2.80 1.23 -1.34
CA SER A 52 4.09 0.58 -1.10
C SER A 52 5.24 1.54 -1.41
N ILE A 53 6.47 1.12 -1.19
CA ILE A 53 7.64 1.93 -1.55
C ILE A 53 7.67 2.28 -3.04
N ILE A 54 7.20 1.37 -3.91
CA ILE A 54 7.15 1.61 -5.36
C ILE A 54 5.86 2.30 -5.82
N ASP A 55 4.76 2.11 -5.10
CA ASP A 55 3.47 2.73 -5.43
C ASP A 55 3.17 3.87 -4.46
N ARG A 56 3.62 5.05 -4.77
CA ARG A 56 3.47 6.26 -3.95
C ARG A 56 2.31 7.15 -4.37
N ARG A 57 1.41 6.67 -5.21
CA ARG A 57 0.22 7.42 -5.64
C ARG A 57 -0.58 8.04 -4.50
N PRO A 58 -0.73 7.36 -3.32
CA PRO A 58 -1.42 7.98 -2.19
C PRO A 58 -0.77 9.28 -1.67
N GLU A 59 0.54 9.48 -1.88
CA GLU A 59 1.24 10.69 -1.42
C GLU A 59 0.80 11.95 -2.19
N VAL A 60 0.27 11.81 -3.42
CA VAL A 60 -0.06 12.94 -4.30
C VAL A 60 -1.32 13.66 -3.84
N LYS A 61 -2.43 12.93 -3.67
CA LYS A 61 -3.74 13.51 -3.30
C LYS A 61 -4.34 12.86 -2.06
N MET A 62 -4.25 11.54 -1.92
CA MET A 62 -4.98 10.77 -0.92
C MET A 62 -4.54 11.10 0.52
N ILE A 63 -3.25 11.16 0.81
CA ILE A 63 -2.75 11.48 2.16
C ILE A 63 -3.16 12.90 2.58
N PRO A 64 -2.92 13.96 1.78
CA PRO A 64 -3.42 15.30 2.12
C PRO A 64 -4.93 15.33 2.38
N PHE A 65 -5.71 14.71 1.51
CA PHE A 65 -7.18 14.62 1.65
C PHE A 65 -7.59 13.90 2.94
N CYS A 66 -6.96 12.78 3.25
CA CYS A 66 -7.26 12.01 4.46
C CYS A 66 -6.91 12.76 5.74
N ILE A 67 -5.82 13.54 5.74
CA ILE A 67 -5.44 14.40 6.89
C ILE A 67 -6.49 15.49 7.10
N GLU A 68 -6.90 16.17 6.02
CA GLU A 68 -7.89 17.24 6.07
C GLU A 68 -9.24 16.78 6.63
N HIS A 69 -9.67 15.58 6.23
CA HIS A 69 -10.97 15.02 6.59
C HIS A 69 -10.93 14.03 7.77
N ASN A 70 -9.79 13.87 8.44
CA ASN A 70 -9.60 12.91 9.54
C ASN A 70 -9.97 11.46 9.17
N ILE A 71 -9.56 11.03 7.98
CA ILE A 71 -9.79 9.69 7.46
C ILE A 71 -8.48 8.89 7.58
N SER A 72 -8.56 7.66 8.08
CA SER A 72 -7.41 6.77 8.21
C SER A 72 -7.22 5.91 6.96
N LEU A 73 -5.97 5.68 6.57
CA LEU A 73 -5.64 4.74 5.50
C LEU A 73 -5.30 3.35 6.07
N LEU A 74 -5.93 2.33 5.50
CA LEU A 74 -5.59 0.92 5.69
C LEU A 74 -4.89 0.43 4.43
N ILE A 75 -3.64 0.03 4.58
CA ILE A 75 -2.78 -0.20 3.42
C ILE A 75 -2.69 -1.69 3.08
N TYR A 76 -2.88 -2.01 1.80
CA TYR A 76 -2.55 -3.32 1.25
C TYR A 76 -1.48 -3.21 0.16
N GLY A 77 -0.87 -4.33 -0.21
CA GLY A 77 0.11 -4.40 -1.30
C GLY A 77 1.50 -3.86 -0.96
N SER A 78 1.78 -3.53 0.31
CA SER A 78 3.08 -2.99 0.76
C SER A 78 4.27 -3.89 0.41
N LEU A 79 4.07 -5.20 0.30
CA LEU A 79 5.11 -6.19 -0.03
C LEU A 79 5.07 -6.65 -1.50
N CYS A 80 4.31 -5.97 -2.36
CA CYS A 80 4.20 -6.30 -3.79
C CYS A 80 3.87 -7.78 -4.04
N GLY A 81 2.91 -8.33 -3.29
CA GLY A 81 2.51 -9.74 -3.40
C GLY A 81 3.58 -10.75 -2.95
N GLY A 82 4.62 -10.28 -2.24
CA GLY A 82 5.77 -11.07 -1.79
C GLY A 82 7.02 -10.89 -2.65
N LEU A 83 6.97 -10.07 -3.72
CA LEU A 83 8.16 -9.73 -4.51
C LEU A 83 9.18 -8.91 -3.71
N MET A 84 8.72 -8.11 -2.75
CA MET A 84 9.57 -7.29 -1.88
C MET A 84 10.08 -8.12 -0.70
N SER A 85 11.00 -9.03 -0.98
CA SER A 85 11.56 -9.97 0.00
C SER A 85 12.96 -10.48 -0.41
N GLU A 86 13.68 -11.09 0.53
CA GLU A 86 14.97 -11.73 0.31
C GLU A 86 14.93 -12.81 -0.78
N HIS A 87 13.77 -13.45 -0.95
CA HIS A 87 13.60 -14.49 -1.95
C HIS A 87 13.91 -14.01 -3.37
N TYR A 88 13.63 -12.74 -3.68
CA TYR A 88 13.83 -12.17 -5.01
C TYR A 88 15.12 -11.32 -5.12
N LEU A 89 15.81 -11.07 -4.02
CA LEU A 89 17.07 -10.33 -4.03
C LEU A 89 18.15 -11.08 -4.82
N GLY A 90 18.79 -10.39 -5.78
CA GLY A 90 19.85 -10.94 -6.61
C GLY A 90 19.38 -11.91 -7.68
N ARG A 91 18.08 -12.12 -7.83
CA ARG A 91 17.52 -13.00 -8.87
C ARG A 91 17.32 -12.27 -10.19
N ILE A 92 17.48 -13.03 -11.27
CA ILE A 92 17.01 -12.59 -12.59
C ILE A 92 15.50 -12.36 -12.56
N GLN A 93 15.02 -11.57 -13.52
CA GLN A 93 13.60 -11.29 -13.64
C GLN A 93 12.79 -12.61 -13.75
N PRO A 94 11.76 -12.80 -12.89
CA PRO A 94 10.98 -14.02 -12.93
C PRO A 94 10.15 -14.12 -14.22
N THR A 95 10.02 -15.33 -14.72
CA THR A 95 9.18 -15.66 -15.86
C THR A 95 7.70 -15.66 -15.48
N THR A 96 6.82 -15.63 -16.49
CA THR A 96 5.36 -15.73 -16.27
C THR A 96 4.93 -17.02 -15.58
N THR A 97 5.67 -18.09 -15.75
CA THR A 97 5.41 -19.38 -15.09
C THR A 97 5.78 -19.37 -13.61
N GLU A 98 6.82 -18.65 -13.25
CA GLU A 98 7.23 -18.45 -11.84
C GLU A 98 6.26 -17.54 -11.10
N LEU A 99 5.62 -16.61 -11.79
CA LEU A 99 4.57 -15.73 -11.27
C LEU A 99 3.22 -16.47 -11.22
N ASN A 100 3.12 -17.49 -10.38
CA ASN A 100 2.02 -18.46 -10.36
C ASN A 100 0.72 -17.95 -9.69
N THR A 101 0.68 -16.72 -9.16
CA THR A 101 -0.50 -16.10 -8.58
C THR A 101 -0.88 -14.80 -9.32
N LEU A 102 -2.18 -14.45 -9.30
CA LEU A 102 -2.64 -13.17 -9.85
C LEU A 102 -1.96 -11.98 -9.17
N SER A 103 -1.73 -12.06 -7.87
CA SER A 103 -1.05 -11.02 -7.09
C SER A 103 0.39 -10.81 -7.59
N LEU A 104 1.18 -11.87 -7.74
CA LEU A 104 2.56 -11.76 -8.25
C LEU A 104 2.60 -11.13 -9.64
N ARG A 105 1.68 -11.52 -10.53
CA ARG A 105 1.59 -10.95 -11.89
C ARG A 105 1.23 -9.47 -11.87
N LYS A 106 0.21 -9.09 -11.09
CA LYS A 106 -0.20 -7.69 -10.93
C LYS A 106 0.96 -6.83 -10.45
N TYR A 107 1.61 -7.22 -9.36
CA TYR A 107 2.69 -6.42 -8.80
C TYR A 107 3.95 -6.43 -9.66
N LYS A 108 4.19 -7.50 -10.44
CA LYS A 108 5.27 -7.49 -11.42
C LYS A 108 5.01 -6.46 -12.53
N GLN A 109 3.77 -6.35 -13.02
CA GLN A 109 3.40 -5.31 -13.98
C GLN A 109 3.60 -3.90 -13.41
N MET A 110 3.29 -3.69 -12.13
CA MET A 110 3.58 -2.41 -11.48
C MET A 110 5.08 -2.12 -11.36
N ILE A 111 5.89 -3.13 -11.05
CA ILE A 111 7.35 -2.99 -11.03
C ILE A 111 7.86 -2.61 -12.43
N ASP A 112 7.30 -3.20 -13.49
CA ASP A 112 7.67 -2.88 -14.86
C ASP A 112 7.32 -1.43 -15.23
N ALA A 113 6.13 -0.97 -14.85
CA ALA A 113 5.71 0.42 -15.04
C ALA A 113 6.56 1.41 -14.22
N TRP A 114 6.97 1.01 -13.00
CA TRP A 114 7.76 1.83 -12.08
C TRP A 114 9.20 2.08 -12.55
N SER A 115 9.84 1.25 -13.31
CA SER A 115 11.11 1.32 -14.05
C SER A 115 11.81 -0.03 -14.19
N GLY A 116 11.05 -1.11 -13.99
CA GLY A 116 11.49 -2.45 -14.30
C GLY A 116 12.31 -3.13 -13.21
N TRP A 117 12.76 -4.33 -13.56
CA TRP A 117 13.38 -5.26 -12.60
C TRP A 117 14.73 -4.80 -12.08
N ASN A 118 15.53 -4.11 -12.89
CA ASN A 118 16.86 -3.67 -12.49
C ASN A 118 16.81 -2.63 -11.36
N LEU A 119 15.94 -1.62 -11.49
CA LEU A 119 15.75 -0.64 -10.42
C LEU A 119 15.12 -1.28 -9.18
N PHE A 120 14.23 -2.26 -9.36
CA PHE A 120 13.66 -3.02 -8.25
C PHE A 120 14.72 -3.83 -7.50
N GLN A 121 15.73 -4.39 -8.19
CA GLN A 121 16.88 -5.05 -7.55
C GLN A 121 17.75 -4.08 -6.77
N GLU A 122 17.94 -2.85 -7.28
CA GLU A 122 18.64 -1.79 -6.54
C GLU A 122 17.87 -1.44 -5.24
N LEU A 123 16.54 -1.33 -5.32
CA LEU A 123 15.70 -1.14 -4.15
C LEU A 123 15.83 -2.29 -3.15
N LEU A 124 15.71 -3.54 -3.58
CA LEU A 124 15.87 -4.71 -2.71
C LEU A 124 17.23 -4.74 -2.03
N SER A 125 18.30 -4.38 -2.75
CA SER A 125 19.67 -4.30 -2.19
C SER A 125 19.77 -3.20 -1.12
N THR A 126 19.14 -2.06 -1.35
CA THR A 126 19.07 -0.96 -0.38
C THR A 126 18.29 -1.38 0.87
N LEU A 127 17.12 -1.99 0.69
CA LEU A 127 16.31 -2.51 1.79
C LEU A 127 17.04 -3.59 2.58
N LYS A 128 17.81 -4.47 1.91
CA LYS A 128 18.61 -5.50 2.59
C LYS A 128 19.68 -4.90 3.48
N ARG A 129 20.38 -3.86 3.03
CA ARG A 129 21.38 -3.16 3.84
C ARG A 129 20.74 -2.53 5.10
N ILE A 130 19.57 -1.93 4.96
CA ILE A 130 18.80 -1.37 6.08
C ILE A 130 18.32 -2.49 7.01
N ALA A 131 17.81 -3.58 6.45
CA ALA A 131 17.37 -4.76 7.20
C ALA A 131 18.50 -5.36 8.06
N GLN A 132 19.72 -5.44 7.51
CA GLN A 132 20.90 -5.88 8.25
C GLN A 132 21.26 -4.94 9.40
N LYS A 133 21.18 -3.60 9.20
CA LYS A 133 21.43 -2.60 10.24
C LYS A 133 20.49 -2.78 11.44
N HIS A 134 19.23 -3.10 11.18
CA HIS A 134 18.19 -3.24 12.21
C HIS A 134 17.95 -4.71 12.64
N ASN A 135 18.68 -5.67 12.06
CA ASN A 135 18.51 -7.11 12.30
C ASN A 135 17.06 -7.60 12.06
N VAL A 136 16.48 -7.19 10.95
CA VAL A 136 15.11 -7.53 10.52
C VAL A 136 15.09 -8.00 9.05
N SER A 137 13.92 -8.36 8.52
CA SER A 137 13.73 -8.73 7.12
C SER A 137 13.52 -7.50 6.22
N ILE A 138 13.72 -7.68 4.89
CA ILE A 138 13.32 -6.69 3.87
C ILE A 138 11.85 -6.35 4.01
N ALA A 139 11.00 -7.34 4.25
CA ALA A 139 9.57 -7.16 4.45
C ALA A 139 9.25 -6.24 5.64
N ASN A 140 9.99 -6.39 6.74
CA ASN A 140 9.85 -5.52 7.91
C ASN A 140 10.23 -4.07 7.60
N VAL A 141 11.34 -3.84 6.89
CA VAL A 141 11.77 -2.49 6.48
C VAL A 141 10.71 -1.85 5.60
N ALA A 142 10.22 -2.56 4.57
CA ALA A 142 9.20 -2.06 3.66
C ALA A 142 7.88 -1.74 4.40
N THR A 143 7.44 -2.62 5.28
CA THR A 143 6.23 -2.41 6.09
C THR A 143 6.40 -1.23 7.04
N ARG A 144 7.55 -1.11 7.73
CA ARG A 144 7.82 -0.02 8.67
C ARG A 144 7.87 1.33 7.98
N TYR A 145 8.45 1.38 6.78
CA TYR A 145 8.47 2.60 5.97
C TYR A 145 7.07 3.14 5.68
N ILE A 146 6.13 2.25 5.36
CA ILE A 146 4.73 2.63 5.10
C ILE A 146 3.98 2.96 6.39
N LEU A 147 4.17 2.20 7.48
CA LEU A 147 3.56 2.48 8.78
C LEU A 147 3.99 3.83 9.38
N ALA A 148 5.13 4.37 8.99
CA ALA A 148 5.61 5.67 9.45
C ALA A 148 4.98 6.85 8.71
N LYS A 149 4.21 6.61 7.64
CA LYS A 149 3.58 7.66 6.85
C LYS A 149 2.33 8.21 7.55
N THR A 150 2.17 9.52 7.49
CA THR A 150 0.99 10.20 8.04
C THR A 150 -0.30 9.66 7.41
N ALA A 151 -1.40 9.65 8.16
CA ALA A 151 -2.70 9.09 7.82
C ALA A 151 -2.74 7.55 7.72
N VAL A 152 -1.62 6.84 7.72
CA VAL A 152 -1.62 5.36 7.72
C VAL A 152 -1.89 4.84 9.13
N ALA A 153 -3.06 4.20 9.31
CA ALA A 153 -3.46 3.58 10.57
C ALA A 153 -3.04 2.11 10.67
N GLY A 154 -2.80 1.45 9.55
CA GLY A 154 -2.39 0.05 9.55
C GLY A 154 -2.01 -0.48 8.19
N VAL A 155 -1.23 -1.56 8.19
CA VAL A 155 -0.83 -2.29 6.99
C VAL A 155 -1.35 -3.72 7.06
N ILE A 156 -2.01 -4.14 5.99
CA ILE A 156 -2.60 -5.47 5.85
C ILE A 156 -1.58 -6.38 5.15
N ILE A 157 -1.06 -7.35 5.89
CA ILE A 157 -0.10 -8.33 5.39
C ILE A 157 -0.82 -9.66 5.15
N GLY A 158 -0.70 -10.17 3.92
CA GLY A 158 -1.26 -11.47 3.55
C GLY A 158 -0.53 -12.63 4.23
N VAL A 159 -1.28 -13.59 4.78
CA VAL A 159 -0.75 -14.83 5.38
C VAL A 159 -1.27 -16.03 4.60
N ARG A 160 -0.42 -17.05 4.43
CA ARG A 160 -0.80 -18.31 3.78
C ARG A 160 -0.78 -19.43 4.83
N LEU A 161 -1.82 -19.48 5.66
CA LEU A 161 -1.93 -20.44 6.76
C LEU A 161 -1.73 -21.89 6.26
N GLY A 162 -0.92 -22.65 7.00
CA GLY A 162 -0.58 -24.05 6.65
C GLY A 162 0.47 -24.22 5.55
N ILE A 163 0.94 -23.13 4.91
CA ILE A 163 1.99 -23.16 3.89
C ILE A 163 3.25 -22.46 4.40
N VAL A 164 3.13 -21.21 4.80
CA VAL A 164 4.22 -20.40 5.34
C VAL A 164 3.65 -19.47 6.40
N ASP A 165 4.20 -19.56 7.60
CA ASP A 165 3.86 -18.68 8.71
C ASP A 165 4.98 -17.65 8.92
N HIS A 166 4.67 -16.38 8.65
CA HIS A 166 5.56 -15.25 8.87
C HIS A 166 5.13 -14.38 10.05
N ILE A 167 4.22 -14.85 10.91
CA ILE A 167 3.62 -14.02 11.97
C ILE A 167 4.73 -13.48 12.90
N ASN A 168 5.65 -14.33 13.35
CA ASN A 168 6.75 -13.93 14.20
C ASN A 168 7.72 -12.93 13.54
N ASP A 169 7.95 -13.06 12.23
CA ASP A 169 8.73 -12.07 11.47
C ASP A 169 7.95 -10.76 11.33
N ASN A 170 6.68 -10.81 10.94
CA ASN A 170 5.86 -9.62 10.74
C ASN A 170 5.73 -8.76 12.01
N VAL A 171 5.69 -9.36 13.20
CA VAL A 171 5.61 -8.65 14.49
C VAL A 171 6.87 -7.82 14.76
N GLN A 172 8.03 -8.20 14.20
CA GLN A 172 9.28 -7.44 14.37
C GLN A 172 9.20 -6.01 13.84
N VAL A 173 8.25 -5.70 12.96
CA VAL A 173 8.01 -4.34 12.46
C VAL A 173 7.80 -3.30 13.59
N PHE A 174 7.36 -3.72 14.75
CA PHE A 174 7.12 -2.84 15.90
C PHE A 174 8.36 -2.64 16.79
N ASN A 175 9.43 -3.41 16.59
CA ASN A 175 10.61 -3.44 17.46
C ASN A 175 11.74 -2.51 17.01
N PHE A 176 11.57 -1.78 15.89
CA PHE A 176 12.56 -0.84 15.38
C PHE A 176 11.90 0.39 14.73
N CYS A 177 12.69 1.42 14.49
CA CYS A 177 12.30 2.59 13.72
C CYS A 177 13.36 2.86 12.66
N LEU A 178 12.92 3.30 11.48
CA LEU A 178 13.81 3.80 10.44
C LEU A 178 14.28 5.20 10.83
N ASP A 179 15.57 5.46 10.69
CA ASP A 179 16.10 6.80 10.84
C ASP A 179 16.07 7.58 9.51
N LYS A 180 16.47 8.85 9.57
CA LYS A 180 16.49 9.70 8.39
C LYS A 180 17.36 9.14 7.28
N SER A 181 18.52 8.57 7.60
CA SER A 181 19.44 8.02 6.59
C SER A 181 18.86 6.80 5.87
N ASP A 182 18.05 5.99 6.57
CA ASP A 182 17.35 4.85 6.00
C ASP A 182 16.28 5.33 5.00
N CYS A 183 15.48 6.33 5.41
CA CYS A 183 14.46 6.91 4.55
C CYS A 183 15.07 7.60 3.32
N ASP A 184 16.11 8.40 3.51
CA ASP A 184 16.81 9.09 2.42
C ASP A 184 17.40 8.09 1.40
N ALA A 185 17.92 6.94 1.86
CA ALA A 185 18.43 5.89 0.98
C ALA A 185 17.34 5.22 0.16
N ILE A 186 16.17 4.98 0.74
CA ILE A 186 14.99 4.44 0.02
C ILE A 186 14.52 5.47 -1.02
N ASP A 187 14.36 6.71 -0.60
CA ASP A 187 13.88 7.80 -1.45
C ASP A 187 14.81 8.06 -2.63
N ALA A 188 16.13 7.99 -2.43
CA ALA A 188 17.14 8.15 -3.50
C ALA A 188 17.00 7.09 -4.59
N VAL A 189 16.57 5.87 -4.28
CA VAL A 189 16.26 4.87 -5.33
C VAL A 189 14.94 5.23 -6.02
N CYS A 190 13.92 5.60 -5.26
CA CYS A 190 12.59 5.90 -5.81
C CYS A 190 12.59 7.12 -6.73
N THR A 191 13.48 8.11 -6.52
CA THR A 191 13.60 9.28 -7.44
C THR A 191 14.05 8.92 -8.86
N LYS A 192 14.57 7.72 -9.07
CA LYS A 192 14.98 7.22 -10.41
C LYS A 192 13.81 6.58 -11.17
N SER A 193 12.67 6.40 -10.54
CA SER A 193 11.53 5.69 -11.12
C SER A 193 10.60 6.61 -11.90
N ASN A 194 9.74 5.98 -12.70
CA ASN A 194 8.60 6.66 -13.30
C ASN A 194 7.54 7.00 -12.25
N ASP A 195 6.78 8.04 -12.51
CA ASP A 195 5.62 8.40 -11.69
C ASP A 195 4.43 7.52 -12.03
N LEU A 196 4.05 6.65 -11.09
CA LEU A 196 2.90 5.77 -11.27
C LEU A 196 1.56 6.53 -11.21
N PHE A 197 1.51 7.73 -10.63
CA PHE A 197 0.32 8.55 -10.65
C PHE A 197 0.01 9.04 -12.08
N GLU A 198 1.03 9.44 -12.82
CA GLU A 198 0.89 9.84 -14.22
C GLU A 198 0.56 8.65 -15.15
N ILE A 199 1.04 7.44 -14.82
CA ILE A 199 0.85 6.25 -15.67
C ILE A 199 -0.50 5.57 -15.40
N ILE A 200 -0.93 5.48 -14.13
CA ILE A 200 -2.08 4.68 -13.70
C ILE A 200 -3.27 5.58 -13.29
N GLY A 201 -2.98 6.75 -12.71
CA GLY A 201 -3.98 7.63 -12.11
C GLY A 201 -4.03 7.52 -10.58
N ASP A 202 -5.14 8.01 -9.99
CA ASP A 202 -5.35 8.05 -8.53
C ASP A 202 -5.59 6.63 -7.96
N CYS A 203 -5.65 6.54 -6.64
CA CYS A 203 -5.93 5.28 -5.94
C CYS A 203 -7.24 4.65 -6.43
N GLY A 204 -7.19 3.37 -6.77
CA GLY A 204 -8.35 2.63 -7.29
C GLY A 204 -8.50 2.64 -8.82
N ASP A 205 -7.79 3.50 -9.55
CA ASP A 205 -7.84 3.50 -11.02
C ASP A 205 -7.23 2.24 -11.63
N GLU A 206 -6.36 1.56 -10.90
CA GLU A 206 -5.84 0.24 -11.30
C GLU A 206 -6.90 -0.87 -11.40
N TYR A 207 -8.13 -0.59 -11.02
CA TYR A 207 -9.28 -1.53 -11.09
C TYR A 207 -10.38 -1.07 -12.06
N ARG A 208 -10.12 -0.04 -12.89
CA ARG A 208 -11.13 0.58 -13.78
C ARG A 208 -10.76 0.52 -15.24
#